data_e1a8ce25de7c6caf634c96cd8af38d9a
#
_entry.id   e1a8ce25de7c6caf634c96cd8af38d9a
#
_cell.length_a   1.000
_cell.length_b   1.000
_cell.length_c   1.000
_cell.angle_alpha   90.00
_cell.angle_beta   90.00
_cell.angle_gamma   90.00
#
_symmetry.space_group_name_H-M   'P 1'
#
loop_
_entity.id
_entity.type
_entity.pdbx_description
1 polymer ?
#
loop_
_entity_poly.entity_id
_entity_poly.type
_entity_poly.pdbx_seq_one_letter_code
_entity_poly.pdbx_strand_id
1 'polypeptide(L)'
;EALDLSDRVVILNKGKIVQEGTPEAVCRNPADAFVMNFLGDANKLDADIRGGKAYVDAVAFDAEGVADGSGQILFRPADVSWREHGHGIAARILRVIDRPDSRRVLAMTGSGQAVEFDTVPEFPHRKGEEGFIDIRRPRVYAAA
;
A
#
# COMPACT_ATOMS: atom_id res chain seq x y z
N GLU A 1 -18.55 -3.61 2.93
CA GLU A 1 -19.97 -3.90 3.18
C GLU A 1 -20.29 -5.32 2.81
N ALA A 2 -19.94 -5.75 1.60
CA ALA A 2 -20.16 -7.13 1.19
C ALA A 2 -19.32 -8.11 2.02
N LEU A 3 -18.34 -7.63 2.74
CA LEU A 3 -17.41 -8.48 3.48
C LEU A 3 -17.95 -8.94 4.84
N ASP A 4 -18.91 -8.25 5.40
CA ASP A 4 -19.31 -8.48 6.79
C ASP A 4 -20.32 -9.60 7.00
N LEU A 5 -21.18 -9.84 6.02
CA LEU A 5 -22.34 -10.72 6.20
C LEU A 5 -22.39 -11.88 5.22
N SER A 6 -21.39 -12.03 4.38
CA SER A 6 -21.40 -13.02 3.31
C SER A 6 -20.44 -14.16 3.58
N ASP A 7 -20.87 -15.39 3.26
CA ASP A 7 -19.98 -16.55 3.26
C ASP A 7 -19.06 -16.53 2.05
N ARG A 8 -19.49 -15.88 0.98
CA ARG A 8 -18.68 -15.69 -0.24
C ARG A 8 -18.88 -14.29 -0.76
N VAL A 9 -17.80 -13.74 -1.29
CA VAL A 9 -17.79 -12.43 -1.93
C VAL A 9 -17.48 -12.62 -3.41
N VAL A 10 -18.26 -11.95 -4.25
CA VAL A 10 -18.01 -11.90 -5.69
C VAL A 10 -17.80 -10.45 -6.06
N ILE A 11 -16.66 -10.15 -6.66
CA ILE A 11 -16.32 -8.79 -7.06
C ILE A 11 -16.41 -8.70 -8.58
N LEU A 12 -17.20 -7.74 -9.04
CA LEU A 12 -17.46 -7.53 -10.45
C LEU A 12 -16.81 -6.23 -10.92
N ASN A 13 -16.30 -6.25 -12.14
CA ASN A 13 -15.82 -5.05 -12.81
C ASN A 13 -16.22 -5.15 -14.29
N LYS A 14 -16.96 -4.15 -14.76
CA LYS A 14 -17.43 -4.07 -16.14
C LYS A 14 -18.20 -5.34 -16.55
N GLY A 15 -19.03 -5.85 -15.66
CA GLY A 15 -19.88 -7.02 -15.93
C GLY A 15 -19.17 -8.35 -15.85
N LYS A 16 -17.90 -8.38 -15.45
CA LYS A 16 -17.14 -9.63 -15.34
C LYS A 16 -16.75 -9.88 -13.90
N ILE A 17 -16.70 -11.16 -13.52
CA ILE A 17 -16.20 -11.56 -12.21
C ILE A 17 -14.70 -11.39 -12.19
N VAL A 18 -14.20 -10.52 -11.32
CA VAL A 18 -12.78 -10.28 -11.15
C VAL A 18 -12.20 -11.22 -10.12
N GLN A 19 -12.94 -11.44 -9.04
CA GLN A 19 -12.52 -12.35 -7.97
C GLN A 19 -13.74 -12.83 -7.18
N GLU A 20 -13.67 -14.04 -6.68
CA GLU A 20 -14.62 -14.53 -5.71
C GLU A 20 -13.93 -15.42 -4.69
N GLY A 21 -14.50 -15.53 -3.50
CA GLY A 21 -13.96 -16.33 -2.43
C GLY A 21 -14.57 -15.93 -1.10
N THR A 22 -14.00 -16.45 -0.01
CA THR A 22 -14.39 -16.01 1.32
C THR A 22 -13.92 -14.56 1.52
N PRO A 23 -14.58 -13.80 2.40
CA PRO A 23 -14.13 -12.44 2.69
C PRO A 23 -12.66 -12.37 3.08
N GLU A 24 -12.23 -13.31 3.92
CA GLU A 24 -10.84 -13.35 4.37
C GLU A 24 -9.87 -13.62 3.23
N ALA A 25 -10.19 -14.55 2.35
CA ALA A 25 -9.30 -14.89 1.23
C ALA A 25 -9.18 -13.72 0.25
N VAL A 26 -10.28 -13.05 -0.05
CA VAL A 26 -10.30 -11.91 -0.98
C VAL A 26 -9.51 -10.74 -0.40
N CYS A 27 -9.67 -10.46 0.89
CA CYS A 27 -8.92 -9.39 1.56
C CYS A 27 -7.43 -9.70 1.66
N ARG A 28 -7.10 -10.96 1.90
CA ARG A 28 -5.71 -11.37 2.09
C ARG A 28 -4.93 -11.40 0.77
N ASN A 29 -5.57 -11.84 -0.29
CA ASN A 29 -4.93 -11.97 -1.61
C ASN A 29 -5.80 -11.35 -2.70
N PRO A 30 -5.88 -10.02 -2.78
CA PRO A 30 -6.63 -9.38 -3.86
C PRO A 30 -6.07 -9.78 -5.23
N ALA A 31 -6.94 -10.10 -6.17
CA ALA A 31 -6.51 -10.60 -7.46
C ALA A 31 -5.77 -9.54 -8.30
N ASP A 32 -6.17 -8.29 -8.16
CA ASP A 32 -5.54 -7.19 -8.88
C ASP A 32 -5.72 -5.87 -8.13
N ALA A 33 -5.20 -4.80 -8.72
CA ALA A 33 -5.27 -3.47 -8.11
C ALA A 33 -6.71 -2.99 -7.93
N PHE A 34 -7.60 -3.33 -8.87
CA PHE A 34 -9.00 -2.95 -8.76
C PHE A 34 -9.62 -3.55 -7.49
N VAL A 35 -9.39 -4.83 -7.26
CA VAL A 35 -9.93 -5.50 -6.07
C VAL A 35 -9.37 -4.89 -4.80
N MET A 36 -8.08 -4.63 -4.76
CA MET A 36 -7.45 -4.05 -3.58
C MET A 36 -8.01 -2.67 -3.26
N ASN A 37 -8.18 -1.83 -4.27
CA ASN A 37 -8.76 -0.50 -4.10
C ASN A 37 -10.23 -0.56 -3.71
N PHE A 38 -10.98 -1.52 -4.28
CA PHE A 38 -12.40 -1.71 -3.99
C PHE A 38 -12.63 -2.03 -2.52
N LEU A 39 -11.76 -2.83 -1.92
CA LEU A 39 -11.91 -3.32 -0.57
C LEU A 39 -11.53 -2.32 0.52
N GLY A 40 -10.99 -1.19 0.16
CA GLY A 40 -10.68 -0.14 1.12
C GLY A 40 -9.48 0.71 0.69
N ASP A 41 -9.12 1.65 1.56
CA ASP A 41 -8.01 2.55 1.29
C ASP A 41 -6.72 1.79 1.03
N ALA A 42 -6.04 2.18 -0.01
CA ALA A 42 -4.73 1.63 -0.33
C ALA A 42 -3.82 2.74 -0.82
N ASN A 43 -2.56 2.67 -0.43
CA ASN A 43 -1.52 3.48 -1.02
C ASN A 43 -1.09 2.85 -2.32
N LYS A 44 -0.68 3.68 -3.26
CA LYS A 44 -0.19 3.24 -4.56
C LYS A 44 1.07 3.99 -4.90
N LEU A 45 2.15 3.26 -5.15
CA LEU A 45 3.40 3.82 -5.61
C LEU A 45 3.76 3.23 -6.97
N ASP A 46 4.18 4.08 -7.88
CA ASP A 46 4.68 3.61 -9.17
C ASP A 46 5.99 2.89 -8.98
N ALA A 47 6.19 1.83 -9.73
CA ALA A 47 7.38 1.00 -9.64
C ALA A 47 7.84 0.54 -11.02
N ASP A 48 9.12 0.22 -11.10
CA ASP A 48 9.73 -0.43 -12.26
C ASP A 48 9.92 -1.90 -11.94
N ILE A 49 9.36 -2.78 -12.76
CA ILE A 49 9.44 -4.21 -12.52
C ILE A 49 10.49 -4.80 -13.47
N ARG A 50 11.49 -5.45 -12.88
CA ARG A 50 12.57 -6.09 -13.63
C ARG A 50 13.08 -7.33 -12.90
N GLY A 51 13.09 -8.46 -13.60
CA GLY A 51 13.69 -9.69 -13.07
C GLY A 51 13.09 -10.17 -11.76
N GLY A 52 11.77 -10.06 -11.60
CA GLY A 52 11.11 -10.50 -10.38
C GLY A 52 11.23 -9.53 -9.21
N LYS A 53 11.60 -8.28 -9.46
CA LYS A 53 11.69 -7.23 -8.45
C LYS A 53 10.99 -5.97 -8.92
N ALA A 54 10.36 -5.28 -7.98
CA ALA A 54 9.74 -3.97 -8.22
C ALA A 54 10.57 -2.93 -7.51
N TYR A 55 11.00 -1.92 -8.23
CA TYR A 55 11.86 -0.87 -7.70
C TYR A 55 11.09 0.42 -7.52
N VAL A 56 11.12 0.94 -6.30
CA VAL A 56 10.59 2.27 -5.97
C VAL A 56 11.76 3.05 -5.36
N ASP A 57 12.17 4.12 -6.02
CA ASP A 57 13.37 4.87 -5.65
C ASP A 57 14.55 3.89 -5.55
N ALA A 58 15.19 3.78 -4.39
CA ALA A 58 16.33 2.89 -4.19
C ALA A 58 15.95 1.56 -3.52
N VAL A 59 14.66 1.26 -3.41
CA VAL A 59 14.18 0.08 -2.67
C VAL A 59 13.59 -0.93 -3.63
N ALA A 60 13.94 -2.20 -3.43
CA ALA A 60 13.43 -3.31 -4.21
C ALA A 60 12.45 -4.13 -3.38
N PHE A 61 11.33 -4.50 -4.00
CA PHE A 61 10.31 -5.37 -3.41
C PHE A 61 10.20 -6.63 -4.24
N ASP A 62 9.81 -7.72 -3.61
CA ASP A 62 9.60 -8.97 -4.32
C ASP A 62 8.42 -8.84 -5.28
N ALA A 63 8.64 -9.23 -6.54
CA ALA A 63 7.63 -9.16 -7.59
C ALA A 63 7.68 -10.43 -8.44
N GLU A 64 7.92 -11.57 -7.82
CA GLU A 64 8.01 -12.84 -8.52
C GLU A 64 6.73 -13.12 -9.30
N GLY A 65 6.88 -13.48 -10.57
CA GLY A 65 5.75 -13.79 -11.43
C GLY A 65 5.11 -12.57 -12.07
N VAL A 66 5.57 -11.36 -11.77
CA VAL A 66 5.03 -10.14 -12.37
C VAL A 66 5.88 -9.77 -13.58
N ALA A 67 5.22 -9.43 -14.69
CA ALA A 67 5.92 -9.12 -15.93
C ALA A 67 6.76 -7.85 -15.81
N ASP A 68 7.91 -7.85 -16.49
CA ASP A 68 8.78 -6.68 -16.56
C ASP A 68 8.05 -5.48 -17.17
N GLY A 69 8.42 -4.30 -16.73
CA GLY A 69 7.85 -3.06 -17.23
C GLY A 69 7.37 -2.17 -16.11
N SER A 70 6.48 -1.25 -16.44
CA SER A 70 5.86 -0.37 -15.45
C SER A 70 4.89 -1.16 -14.60
N GLY A 71 4.81 -0.80 -13.33
CA GLY A 71 3.88 -1.42 -12.40
C GLY A 71 3.60 -0.54 -11.21
N GLN A 72 2.94 -1.14 -10.23
CA GLN A 72 2.54 -0.42 -9.02
C GLN A 72 2.69 -1.32 -7.82
N ILE A 73 3.02 -0.69 -6.69
CA ILE A 73 2.99 -1.34 -5.39
C ILE A 73 1.80 -0.77 -4.63
N LEU A 74 0.94 -1.65 -4.14
CA LEU A 74 -0.22 -1.27 -3.34
C LEU A 74 -0.08 -1.85 -1.94
N PHE A 75 -0.45 -1.05 -0.94
CA PHE A 75 -0.34 -1.47 0.46
C PHE A 75 -1.30 -0.65 1.32
N ARG A 76 -1.70 -1.24 2.45
CA ARG A 76 -2.64 -0.58 3.37
C ARG A 76 -1.91 0.41 4.28
N PRO A 77 -2.57 1.49 4.69
CA PRO A 77 -1.99 2.42 5.67
C PRO A 77 -1.52 1.75 6.95
N ALA A 78 -2.19 0.68 7.38
CA ALA A 78 -1.82 -0.04 8.61
C ALA A 78 -0.55 -0.87 8.46
N ASP A 79 -0.09 -1.09 7.22
CA ASP A 79 1.10 -1.90 6.97
C ASP A 79 2.36 -1.07 6.78
N VAL A 80 2.30 0.21 7.09
CA VAL A 80 3.44 1.13 6.96
C VAL A 80 3.99 1.48 8.33
N SER A 81 5.32 1.45 8.44
CA SER A 81 6.03 1.89 9.63
C SER A 81 6.98 3.02 9.27
N TRP A 82 7.14 3.98 10.18
CA TRP A 82 8.10 5.05 10.03
C TRP A 82 9.38 4.72 10.78
N ARG A 83 10.51 4.92 10.14
CA ARG A 83 11.83 4.69 10.74
C ARG A 83 12.67 5.94 10.62
N GLU A 84 13.38 6.27 11.66
CA GLU A 84 14.30 7.41 11.64
C GLU A 84 15.57 7.09 10.85
N HIS A 85 16.00 5.84 10.90
CA HIS A 85 17.24 5.38 10.27
C HIS A 85 17.04 4.03 9.64
N GLY A 86 17.92 3.68 8.70
CA GLY A 86 18.01 2.34 8.17
C GLY A 86 17.43 2.22 6.78
N HIS A 87 16.69 1.13 6.57
CA HIS A 87 16.18 0.77 5.26
C HIS A 87 14.75 1.25 5.07
N GLY A 88 14.38 1.49 3.83
CA GLY A 88 13.05 1.88 3.48
C GLY A 88 13.06 2.96 2.42
N ILE A 89 11.88 3.43 2.06
CA ILE A 89 11.73 4.50 1.09
C ILE A 89 11.87 5.83 1.82
N ALA A 90 12.84 6.63 1.42
CA ALA A 90 13.06 7.95 2.02
C ALA A 90 11.83 8.84 1.80
N ALA A 91 11.39 9.51 2.85
CA ALA A 91 10.20 10.34 2.79
C ALA A 91 10.26 11.47 3.80
N ARG A 92 9.43 12.48 3.56
CA ARG A 92 9.26 13.62 4.45
C ARG A 92 7.83 13.71 4.90
N ILE A 93 7.61 13.96 6.18
CA ILE A 93 6.27 14.13 6.72
C ILE A 93 5.71 15.49 6.28
N LEU A 94 4.57 15.44 5.60
CA LEU A 94 3.85 16.64 5.18
C LEU A 94 2.79 17.07 6.20
N ARG A 95 2.19 16.10 6.88
CA ARG A 95 1.05 16.39 7.75
C ARG A 95 0.83 15.26 8.75
N VAL A 96 0.43 15.61 9.95
CA VAL A 96 0.03 14.64 10.98
C VAL A 96 -1.37 15.04 11.44
N ILE A 97 -2.31 14.12 11.37
CA ILE A 97 -3.71 14.35 11.72
C ILE A 97 -4.04 13.51 12.94
N ASP A 98 -4.46 14.18 14.01
CA ASP A 98 -4.88 13.49 15.24
C ASP A 98 -6.26 12.87 15.05
N ARG A 99 -6.42 11.66 15.55
CA ARG A 99 -7.68 10.93 15.61
C ARG A 99 -7.85 10.39 17.03
N PRO A 100 -9.06 9.92 17.40
CA PRO A 100 -9.30 9.49 18.78
C PRO A 100 -8.31 8.45 19.29
N ASP A 101 -7.98 7.44 18.49
CA ASP A 101 -7.14 6.32 18.94
C ASP A 101 -5.85 6.16 18.12
N SER A 102 -5.56 7.12 17.25
CA SER A 102 -4.42 6.98 16.33
C SER A 102 -4.05 8.33 15.77
N ARG A 103 -3.01 8.31 14.92
CA ARG A 103 -2.67 9.46 14.06
C ARG A 103 -2.57 8.98 12.64
N ARG A 104 -3.03 9.81 11.71
CA ARG A 104 -2.84 9.57 10.29
C ARG A 104 -1.72 10.49 9.81
N VAL A 105 -0.71 9.90 9.19
CA VAL A 105 0.44 10.65 8.69
C VAL A 105 0.39 10.66 7.17
N LEU A 106 0.60 11.84 6.59
CA LEU A 106 0.79 12.00 5.16
C LEU A 106 2.26 12.33 4.93
N ALA A 107 2.92 11.53 4.10
CA ALA A 107 4.33 11.72 3.79
C ALA A 107 4.52 11.72 2.28
N MET A 108 5.63 12.29 1.83
CA MET A 108 5.97 12.31 0.42
C MET A 108 7.34 11.68 0.21
N THR A 109 7.43 10.77 -0.74
CA THR A 109 8.68 10.11 -1.09
C THR A 109 9.60 11.05 -1.84
N GLY A 110 10.86 10.65 -1.98
CA GLY A 110 11.84 11.44 -2.73
C GLY A 110 11.46 11.66 -4.19
N SER A 111 10.71 10.74 -4.78
CA SER A 111 10.23 10.87 -6.16
C SER A 111 8.91 11.64 -6.26
N GLY A 112 8.39 12.18 -5.16
CA GLY A 112 7.20 13.02 -5.18
C GLY A 112 5.88 12.29 -5.10
N GLN A 113 5.87 11.07 -4.58
CA GLN A 113 4.66 10.29 -4.42
C GLN A 113 4.17 10.34 -2.98
N ALA A 114 2.86 10.46 -2.80
CA ALA A 114 2.26 10.58 -1.47
C ALA A 114 1.96 9.22 -0.88
N VAL A 115 2.19 9.09 0.43
CA VAL A 115 1.87 7.88 1.19
C VAL A 115 1.16 8.30 2.47
N GLU A 116 0.05 7.63 2.78
CA GLU A 116 -0.64 7.83 4.04
C GLU A 116 -0.51 6.57 4.90
N PHE A 117 -0.30 6.75 6.19
CA PHE A 117 -0.24 5.61 7.09
C PHE A 117 -0.81 5.95 8.45
N ASP A 118 -1.20 4.90 9.17
CA ASP A 118 -1.74 5.01 10.51
C ASP A 118 -0.68 4.66 11.52
N THR A 119 -0.65 5.41 12.62
CA THR A 119 0.31 5.19 13.68
C THR A 119 -0.34 5.46 15.04
N VAL A 120 0.43 5.22 16.11
CA VAL A 120 -0.06 5.38 17.48
C VAL A 120 -0.21 6.85 17.83
N PRO A 121 -1.04 7.17 18.85
CA PRO A 121 -1.20 8.56 19.29
C PRO A 121 0.09 9.20 19.80
N GLU A 122 1.02 8.39 20.27
CA GLU A 122 2.30 8.84 20.80
C GLU A 122 3.38 9.08 19.76
N PHE A 123 3.04 8.93 18.49
CA PHE A 123 4.00 9.12 17.38
C PHE A 123 4.73 10.46 17.58
N PRO A 124 6.07 10.44 17.73
CA PRO A 124 6.80 11.65 18.15
C PRO A 124 7.20 12.57 17.02
N HIS A 125 7.01 12.15 15.79
CA HIS A 125 7.52 12.91 14.63
C HIS A 125 6.52 13.94 14.15
N ARG A 126 7.01 14.97 13.48
CA ARG A 126 6.22 16.14 13.11
C ARG A 126 6.43 16.50 11.64
N LYS A 127 5.54 17.37 11.15
CA LYS A 127 5.65 17.95 9.81
C LYS A 127 7.07 18.44 9.55
N GLY A 128 7.61 18.10 8.40
CA GLY A 128 8.93 18.51 7.95
C GLY A 128 10.05 17.54 8.28
N GLU A 129 9.82 16.59 9.18
CA GLU A 129 10.85 15.61 9.52
C GLU A 129 11.03 14.60 8.41
N GLU A 130 12.26 14.17 8.23
CA GLU A 130 12.63 13.16 7.23
C GLU A 130 12.92 11.83 7.89
N GLY A 131 12.61 10.78 7.17
CA GLY A 131 12.84 9.43 7.65
C GLY A 131 12.60 8.43 6.53
N PHE A 132 12.21 7.23 6.90
CA PHE A 132 12.02 6.14 5.95
C PHE A 132 10.70 5.44 6.20
N ILE A 133 10.08 5.02 5.10
CA ILE A 133 8.84 4.24 5.13
C ILE A 133 9.21 2.79 4.89
N ASP A 134 8.79 1.93 5.82
CA ASP A 134 8.95 0.49 5.70
C ASP A 134 7.55 -0.09 5.48
N ILE A 135 7.40 -0.90 4.43
CA ILE A 135 6.10 -1.41 4.00
C ILE A 135 6.04 -2.91 4.25
N ARG A 136 5.03 -3.32 4.99
CA ARG A 136 4.76 -4.72 5.25
C ARG A 136 3.66 -5.20 4.31
N ARG A 137 3.86 -6.38 3.73
CA ARG A 137 2.89 -7.04 2.84
C ARG A 137 2.48 -6.19 1.62
N PRO A 138 3.43 -5.64 0.89
CA PRO A 138 3.08 -4.93 -0.34
C PRO A 138 2.57 -5.91 -1.39
N ARG A 139 1.66 -5.43 -2.23
CA ARG A 139 1.20 -6.18 -3.40
C ARG A 139 1.72 -5.47 -4.64
N VAL A 140 2.28 -6.25 -5.56
CA VAL A 140 2.86 -5.71 -6.79
C VAL A 140 2.02 -6.14 -7.97
N TYR A 141 1.66 -5.18 -8.80
CA TYR A 141 0.86 -5.44 -10.01
C TYR A 141 1.51 -4.75 -11.20
N ALA A 142 1.48 -5.42 -12.35
CA ALA A 142 1.91 -4.80 -13.59
C ALA A 142 0.92 -3.69 -13.97
N ALA A 143 1.40 -2.68 -14.65
CA ALA A 143 0.53 -1.62 -15.16
C ALA A 143 -0.42 -2.20 -16.21
N ALA A 144 -1.65 -1.70 -16.19
CA ALA A 144 -2.68 -2.15 -17.10
C ALA A 144 -2.39 -1.68 -18.54
#